data_446220322c74a9c512e7d0313f9c4d65
#
_entry.id   446220322c74a9c512e7d0313f9c4d65
#
_cell.length_a   1.000
_cell.length_b   1.000
_cell.length_c   1.000
_cell.angle_alpha   90.00
_cell.angle_beta   90.00
_cell.angle_gamma   90.00
#
_symmetry.space_group_name_H-M   'P 1'
#
loop_
_entity.id
_entity.type
_entity.pdbx_description
1 polymer ?
#
loop_
_entity_poly.entity_id
_entity_poly.type
_entity_poly.pdbx_seq_one_letter_code
_entity_poly.pdbx_strand_id
1 'polypeptide(L)' 'MRIIAHQFGLGDVEDPEVYAAQPIYEWEQTEQGKWLHDHSYKQMEWKIAINYDTYGYKVIISAWLEDKDLTYYMLKWSSK' A
#
# COMPACT_ATOMS: atom_id res chain seq x y z
N MET A 1 15.10 -1.31 0.28
CA MET A 1 14.41 -1.32 1.59
C MET A 1 12.91 -1.47 1.37
N ARG A 2 12.29 -2.34 2.14
CA ARG A 2 10.82 -2.50 2.09
C ARG A 2 10.14 -1.36 2.84
N ILE A 3 9.11 -0.78 2.22
CA ILE A 3 8.29 0.24 2.87
C ILE A 3 6.82 -0.16 2.79
N ILE A 4 6.03 0.37 3.71
CA ILE A 4 4.58 0.27 3.61
C ILE A 4 4.13 1.47 2.77
N ALA A 5 3.70 1.18 1.54
CA ALA A 5 3.34 2.22 0.59
C ALA A 5 1.96 2.81 0.89
N HIS A 6 1.04 1.97 1.31
CA HIS A 6 -0.33 2.38 1.58
C HIS A 6 -1.02 1.33 2.44
N GLN A 7 -1.95 1.76 3.26
CA GLN A 7 -2.80 0.83 4.00
C GLN A 7 -4.16 1.45 4.22
N PHE A 8 -5.16 0.61 4.27
CA PHE A 8 -6.53 1.05 4.49
C PHE A 8 -7.35 -0.05 5.17
N GLY A 9 -8.42 0.34 5.85
CA GLY A 9 -9.31 -0.61 6.52
C GLY A 9 -10.45 -1.05 5.62
N LEU A 10 -10.84 -2.32 5.77
CA LEU A 10 -11.99 -2.88 5.06
C LEU A 10 -13.20 -3.07 5.97
N GLY A 11 -12.98 -3.08 7.28
CA GLY A 11 -14.02 -3.45 8.23
C GLY A 11 -14.23 -4.95 8.31
N ASP A 12 -15.35 -5.35 8.85
CA ASP A 12 -15.69 -6.77 9.05
C ASP A 12 -16.50 -7.27 7.84
N VAL A 13 -15.79 -7.84 6.87
CA VAL A 13 -16.39 -8.34 5.62
C VAL A 13 -16.09 -9.82 5.46
N GLU A 14 -16.97 -10.55 4.76
CA GLU A 14 -16.81 -11.98 4.58
C GLU A 14 -15.66 -12.36 3.66
N ASP A 15 -15.51 -11.63 2.54
CA ASP A 15 -14.46 -11.91 1.56
C ASP A 15 -13.56 -10.69 1.42
N PRO A 16 -12.59 -10.50 2.35
CA PRO A 16 -11.76 -9.29 2.32
C PRO A 16 -10.98 -9.14 1.00
N GLU A 17 -10.56 -10.23 0.37
CA GLU A 17 -9.84 -10.14 -0.90
C GLU A 17 -10.69 -9.52 -2.00
N VAL A 18 -11.97 -9.86 -2.07
CA VAL A 18 -12.89 -9.32 -3.05
C VAL A 18 -13.08 -7.82 -2.83
N TYR A 19 -13.27 -7.43 -1.58
CA TYR A 19 -13.50 -6.03 -1.23
C TYR A 19 -12.24 -5.18 -1.32
N ALA A 20 -11.06 -5.80 -1.24
CA ALA A 20 -9.79 -5.09 -1.36
C ALA A 20 -9.42 -4.75 -2.80
N ALA A 21 -9.91 -5.52 -3.77
CA ALA A 21 -9.47 -5.40 -5.16
C ALA A 21 -9.70 -4.00 -5.74
N GLN A 22 -10.89 -3.44 -5.54
CA GLN A 22 -11.24 -2.14 -6.10
C GLN A 22 -10.42 -0.99 -5.49
N PRO A 23 -10.34 -0.87 -4.15
CA PRO A 23 -9.50 0.18 -3.55
C PRO A 23 -8.03 0.07 -3.93
N ILE A 24 -7.49 -1.14 -4.04
CA ILE A 24 -6.10 -1.35 -4.49
C ILE A 24 -5.93 -0.83 -5.91
N TYR A 25 -6.84 -1.20 -6.81
CA TYR A 25 -6.78 -0.75 -8.20
C TYR A 25 -6.85 0.78 -8.29
N GLU A 26 -7.77 1.39 -7.56
CA GLU A 26 -7.91 2.85 -7.56
C GLU A 26 -6.64 3.54 -7.05
N TRP A 27 -6.05 3.02 -5.98
CA TRP A 27 -4.81 3.57 -5.46
C TRP A 27 -3.66 3.43 -6.45
N GLU A 28 -3.59 2.31 -7.15
CA GLU A 28 -2.55 2.09 -8.16
C GLU A 28 -2.63 3.07 -9.32
N GLN A 29 -3.80 3.66 -9.55
CA GLN A 29 -3.99 4.68 -10.59
C GLN A 29 -3.59 6.08 -10.14
N THR A 30 -3.32 6.29 -8.86
CA THR A 30 -2.85 7.58 -8.35
C THR A 30 -1.40 7.82 -8.79
N GLU A 31 -0.97 9.09 -8.72
CA GLU A 31 0.42 9.45 -9.00
C GLU A 31 1.39 8.66 -8.13
N GLN A 32 1.08 8.57 -6.82
CA GLN A 32 1.89 7.83 -5.87
C GLN A 32 1.98 6.34 -6.24
N GLY A 33 0.84 5.73 -6.52
CA GLY A 33 0.81 4.31 -6.87
C GLY A 33 1.58 4.00 -8.14
N LYS A 34 1.41 4.82 -9.17
CA LYS A 34 2.14 4.64 -10.43
C LYS A 34 3.64 4.83 -10.26
N TRP A 35 4.03 5.85 -9.51
CA TRP A 35 5.45 6.11 -9.25
C TRP A 35 6.10 4.95 -8.52
N LEU A 36 5.44 4.43 -7.50
CA LEU A 36 5.96 3.29 -6.73
C LEU A 36 6.05 2.03 -7.58
N HIS A 37 5.07 1.79 -8.43
CA HIS A 37 5.08 0.65 -9.33
C HIS A 37 6.30 0.70 -10.26
N ASP A 38 6.63 1.89 -10.77
CA ASP A 38 7.75 2.07 -11.69
C ASP A 38 9.10 1.97 -10.98
N HIS A 39 9.19 2.35 -9.71
CA HIS A 39 10.46 2.47 -9.00
C HIS A 39 10.74 1.32 -8.03
N SER A 40 9.75 0.51 -7.69
CA SER A 40 9.96 -0.65 -6.84
C SER A 40 10.83 -1.68 -7.57
N TYR A 41 11.95 -2.09 -6.96
CA TYR A 41 12.85 -3.06 -7.59
C TYR A 41 12.37 -4.49 -7.44
N LYS A 42 11.30 -4.71 -6.68
CA LYS A 42 10.56 -5.97 -6.62
C LYS A 42 9.10 -5.69 -6.92
N GLN A 43 8.38 -6.70 -7.34
CA GLN A 43 6.94 -6.58 -7.53
C GLN A 43 6.30 -6.17 -6.21
N MET A 44 5.45 -5.14 -6.26
CA MET A 44 4.72 -4.70 -5.08
C MET A 44 3.79 -5.81 -4.60
N GLU A 45 3.66 -5.91 -3.29
CA GLU A 45 2.81 -6.92 -2.67
C GLU A 45 1.76 -6.26 -1.80
N TRP A 46 0.61 -6.90 -1.69
CA TRP A 46 -0.39 -6.51 -0.71
C TRP A 46 -0.82 -7.73 0.08
N LYS A 47 -1.22 -7.49 1.30
CA LYS A 47 -1.73 -8.56 2.16
C LYS A 47 -2.86 -8.03 3.02
N ILE A 48 -3.69 -8.95 3.48
CA ILE A 48 -4.79 -8.66 4.37
C ILE A 48 -4.39 -9.09 5.77
N ALA A 49 -4.58 -8.19 6.73
CA ALA A 49 -4.28 -8.45 8.13
C ALA A 49 -5.51 -8.09 8.97
N ILE A 50 -5.54 -8.61 10.19
CA ILE A 50 -6.59 -8.28 11.14
C ILE A 50 -6.27 -6.92 11.78
N ASN A 51 -7.27 -6.05 11.80
CA ASN A 51 -7.17 -4.76 12.49
C ASN A 51 -7.75 -4.93 13.89
N TYR A 52 -6.89 -5.07 14.88
CA TYR A 52 -7.32 -5.33 16.25
C TYR A 52 -8.05 -4.15 16.89
N ASP A 53 -7.86 -2.95 16.38
CA ASP A 53 -8.55 -1.76 16.90
C ASP A 53 -10.04 -1.76 16.57
N THR A 54 -10.40 -2.27 15.39
CA THR A 54 -11.78 -2.26 14.90
C THR A 54 -12.37 -3.65 14.71
N TYR A 55 -11.59 -4.70 14.98
CA TYR A 55 -11.97 -6.11 14.77
C TYR A 55 -12.37 -6.43 13.34
N GLY A 56 -11.91 -5.62 12.38
CA GLY A 56 -12.11 -5.86 10.97
C GLY A 56 -10.80 -6.21 10.31
N TYR A 57 -10.77 -6.07 8.98
CA TYR A 57 -9.59 -6.34 8.19
C TYR A 57 -8.95 -5.05 7.71
N LYS A 58 -7.66 -5.09 7.44
CA LYS A 58 -6.94 -4.01 6.78
C LYS A 58 -6.07 -4.57 5.67
N VAL A 59 -5.84 -3.76 4.65
CA VAL A 59 -4.97 -4.09 3.54
C VAL A 59 -3.69 -3.29 3.69
N ILE A 60 -2.56 -3.97 3.53
CA ILE A 60 -1.24 -3.34 3.61
C ILE A 60 -0.54 -3.59 2.28
N ILE A 61 -0.15 -2.50 1.60
CA ILE A 61 0.57 -2.56 0.33
C ILE A 61 2.02 -2.21 0.59
N SER A 62 2.93 -3.09 0.16
CA SER A 62 4.36 -2.92 0.35
C SER A 62 5.07 -2.70 -0.97
N ALA A 63 6.11 -1.89 -0.96
CA ALA A 63 6.99 -1.66 -2.09
C ALA A 63 8.44 -1.71 -1.63
N TRP A 64 9.37 -1.88 -2.56
CA TRP A 64 10.80 -1.98 -2.27
C TRP A 64 11.53 -0.89 -3.05
N LEU A 65 12.16 0.03 -2.33
CA LEU A 65 12.85 1.17 -2.93
C LEU A 65 14.33 1.16 -2.56
N GLU A 66 15.17 1.58 -3.52
CA GLU A 66 16.57 1.86 -3.25
C GLU A 66 16.69 3.18 -2.48
N ASP A 67 17.84 3.42 -1.85
CA ASP A 67 18.02 4.55 -0.95
C ASP A 67 17.68 5.90 -1.59
N LYS A 68 18.11 6.13 -2.82
CA LYS A 68 17.85 7.39 -3.51
C LYS A 68 16.36 7.60 -3.78
N ASP A 69 15.67 6.53 -4.16
CA ASP A 69 14.24 6.59 -4.42
C ASP A 69 13.44 6.73 -3.13
N LEU A 70 13.90 6.08 -2.07
CA LEU A 70 13.30 6.21 -0.76
C LEU A 70 13.38 7.65 -0.26
N THR A 71 14.52 8.31 -0.43
CA THR A 71 14.68 9.71 -0.05
C THR A 71 13.71 10.60 -0.81
N TYR A 72 13.61 10.42 -2.12
CA TYR A 72 12.66 11.16 -2.95
C TYR A 72 11.22 10.94 -2.50
N TYR A 73 10.87 9.68 -2.26
CA TYR A 73 9.53 9.31 -1.83
C TYR A 73 9.16 9.97 -0.50
N MET A 74 10.07 9.94 0.46
CA MET A 74 9.83 10.54 1.78
C MET A 74 9.66 12.04 1.70
N LEU A 75 10.43 12.71 0.84
CA LEU A 75 10.32 14.14 0.66
C LEU A 75 9.00 14.54 -0.01
N LYS A 76 8.52 13.73 -0.93
CA LYS A 76 7.32 14.07 -1.70
C LYS A 76 6.02 13.66 -1.01
N TRP A 77 5.98 12.47 -0.39
CA TRP A 77 4.73 11.91 0.10
C TRP A 77 4.67 11.69 1.62
N SER A 78 5.78 11.71 2.32
CA SER A 78 5.81 11.47 3.76
C SER A 78 6.13 12.69 4.59
N SER A 79 6.64 13.73 4.00
CA SER A 79 6.95 14.96 4.73
C SER A 79 5.69 15.79 4.89
N LYS A 80 5.23 15.91 6.09
CA LYS A 80 4.10 16.78 6.43
C LYS A 80 4.52 17.79 7.46
#